data_2c3269b0d6fc249ff8aef825ba537728
#
_entry.id   2c3269b0d6fc249ff8aef825ba537728
#
_cell.length_a   1.000
_cell.length_b   1.000
_cell.length_c   1.000
_cell.angle_alpha   90.00
_cell.angle_beta   90.00
_cell.angle_gamma   90.00
#
_symmetry.space_group_name_H-M   'P 1'
#
loop_
_entity.id
_entity.type
_entity.pdbx_description
1 polymer ?
#
loop_
_entity_poly.entity_id
_entity_poly.type
_entity_poly.pdbx_seq_one_letter_code
_entity_poly.pdbx_strand_id
1 'polypeptide(L)'
;MKSHEMKSYLSLIPISAWTHKKQNRLILLCIIFSVFLVTTVFSYAEIMTEGQTAVMMRKHGRHHIAVSGISEDQAEQIAGLGSVEASAWYRSFGEDIYEGYEINGKRVILYGAEQTYVNEIRDYEWEGMYPQNNNEVMLNEISKERLGVTLGDHITIHTPADNFEYTITGFCV
;
A
#
# COMPACT_ATOMS: atom_id res chain seq x y z
N MET A 1 -31.98 -65.58 -34.18
CA MET A 1 -30.93 -64.81 -33.46
C MET A 1 -30.73 -63.47 -34.15
N LYS A 2 -31.22 -62.38 -33.55
CA LYS A 2 -31.01 -61.03 -34.11
C LYS A 2 -29.64 -60.56 -33.62
N SER A 3 -28.68 -60.40 -34.55
CA SER A 3 -27.38 -59.76 -34.25
C SER A 3 -27.62 -58.31 -33.92
N HIS A 4 -27.35 -57.93 -32.67
CA HIS A 4 -27.27 -56.51 -32.30
C HIS A 4 -25.97 -55.97 -32.86
N GLU A 5 -26.04 -55.31 -34.02
CA GLU A 5 -24.97 -54.45 -34.52
C GLU A 5 -24.68 -53.37 -33.49
N MET A 6 -23.47 -53.36 -32.94
CA MET A 6 -22.98 -52.30 -32.05
C MET A 6 -22.82 -51.02 -32.92
N LYS A 7 -23.78 -50.11 -32.83
CA LYS A 7 -23.89 -48.89 -33.65
C LYS A 7 -22.77 -47.87 -33.45
N SER A 8 -21.99 -47.93 -32.36
CA SER A 8 -20.78 -47.09 -32.14
C SER A 8 -20.16 -47.41 -30.76
N TYR A 9 -18.84 -47.32 -30.64
CA TYR A 9 -18.13 -47.35 -29.35
C TYR A 9 -18.62 -46.26 -28.39
N LEU A 10 -19.15 -45.14 -28.88
CA LEU A 10 -19.74 -44.07 -28.10
C LEU A 10 -21.01 -44.49 -27.32
N SER A 11 -21.74 -45.50 -27.80
CA SER A 11 -22.94 -46.02 -27.10
C SER A 11 -22.61 -46.83 -25.85
N LEU A 12 -21.36 -47.29 -25.68
CA LEU A 12 -20.89 -47.98 -24.48
C LEU A 12 -20.63 -47.05 -23.30
N ILE A 13 -20.34 -45.74 -23.57
CA ILE A 13 -20.03 -44.78 -22.50
C ILE A 13 -21.17 -44.61 -21.51
N PRO A 14 -22.44 -44.35 -21.95
CA PRO A 14 -23.55 -44.19 -21.02
C PRO A 14 -23.88 -45.47 -20.23
N ILE A 15 -23.71 -46.64 -20.89
CA ILE A 15 -23.96 -47.91 -20.22
C ILE A 15 -22.94 -48.20 -19.14
N SER A 16 -21.65 -47.96 -19.42
CA SER A 16 -20.59 -48.12 -18.45
C SER A 16 -20.74 -47.09 -17.31
N ALA A 17 -21.10 -45.86 -17.62
CA ALA A 17 -21.34 -44.83 -16.61
C ALA A 17 -22.47 -45.19 -15.64
N TRP A 18 -23.50 -45.87 -16.11
CA TRP A 18 -24.63 -46.32 -15.31
C TRP A 18 -24.27 -47.51 -14.41
N THR A 19 -23.48 -48.44 -14.92
CA THR A 19 -23.07 -49.65 -14.19
C THR A 19 -22.15 -49.32 -13.01
N HIS A 20 -21.27 -48.32 -13.17
CA HIS A 20 -20.29 -47.87 -12.17
C HIS A 20 -20.62 -46.53 -11.49
N LYS A 21 -21.88 -46.25 -11.29
CA LYS A 21 -22.36 -44.94 -10.75
C LYS A 21 -21.62 -44.46 -9.50
N LYS A 22 -21.38 -45.34 -8.53
CA LYS A 22 -20.69 -44.99 -7.27
C LYS A 22 -19.24 -44.60 -7.53
N GLN A 23 -18.53 -45.37 -8.36
CA GLN A 23 -17.14 -45.11 -8.70
C GLN A 23 -16.97 -43.85 -9.51
N ASN A 24 -17.83 -43.62 -10.52
CA ASN A 24 -17.83 -42.42 -11.33
C ASN A 24 -18.13 -41.14 -10.55
N ARG A 25 -19.08 -41.21 -9.57
CA ARG A 25 -19.33 -40.10 -8.67
C ARG A 25 -18.14 -39.78 -7.80
N LEU A 26 -17.42 -40.78 -7.32
CA LEU A 26 -16.21 -40.59 -6.51
C LEU A 26 -15.10 -39.93 -7.34
N ILE A 27 -14.86 -40.39 -8.57
CA ILE A 27 -13.88 -39.82 -9.48
C ILE A 27 -14.23 -38.36 -9.80
N LEU A 28 -15.51 -38.08 -10.11
CA LEU A 28 -15.98 -36.72 -10.38
C LEU A 28 -15.77 -35.79 -9.17
N LEU A 29 -16.09 -36.26 -7.96
CA LEU A 29 -15.83 -35.54 -6.71
C LEU A 29 -14.33 -35.26 -6.51
N CYS A 30 -13.47 -36.24 -6.77
CA CYS A 30 -12.02 -36.03 -6.66
C CYS A 30 -11.52 -34.98 -7.66
N ILE A 31 -12.03 -34.99 -8.91
CA ILE A 31 -11.65 -34.00 -9.93
C ILE A 31 -12.12 -32.60 -9.48
N ILE A 32 -13.38 -32.45 -9.08
CA ILE A 32 -13.94 -31.18 -8.61
C ILE A 32 -13.12 -30.65 -7.44
N PHE A 33 -12.82 -31.50 -6.48
CA PHE A 33 -12.06 -31.11 -5.29
C PHE A 33 -10.62 -30.71 -5.63
N SER A 34 -9.97 -31.43 -6.56
CA SER A 34 -8.63 -31.10 -7.03
C SER A 34 -8.60 -29.74 -7.73
N VAL A 35 -9.54 -29.50 -8.64
CA VAL A 35 -9.66 -28.21 -9.33
C VAL A 35 -9.93 -27.08 -8.32
N PHE A 36 -10.85 -27.31 -7.39
CA PHE A 36 -11.17 -26.35 -6.34
C PHE A 36 -9.93 -26.00 -5.49
N LEU A 37 -9.17 -26.99 -5.04
CA LEU A 37 -7.94 -26.77 -4.27
C LEU A 37 -6.92 -25.96 -5.07
N VAL A 38 -6.68 -26.34 -6.32
CA VAL A 38 -5.72 -25.63 -7.17
C VAL A 38 -6.12 -24.18 -7.36
N THR A 39 -7.38 -23.94 -7.74
CA THR A 39 -7.86 -22.54 -7.93
C THR A 39 -7.82 -21.75 -6.63
N THR A 40 -8.20 -22.33 -5.50
CA THR A 40 -8.13 -21.65 -4.20
C THR A 40 -6.71 -21.25 -3.82
N VAL A 41 -5.73 -22.13 -4.01
CA VAL A 41 -4.33 -21.86 -3.69
C VAL A 41 -3.79 -20.73 -4.58
N PHE A 42 -4.06 -20.77 -5.89
CA PHE A 42 -3.61 -19.70 -6.79
C PHE A 42 -4.26 -18.35 -6.49
N SER A 43 -5.59 -18.33 -6.29
CA SER A 43 -6.30 -17.10 -5.93
C SER A 43 -5.81 -16.53 -4.59
N TYR A 44 -5.54 -17.37 -3.61
CA TYR A 44 -5.00 -16.93 -2.33
C TYR A 44 -3.58 -16.33 -2.48
N ALA A 45 -2.71 -16.96 -3.28
CA ALA A 45 -1.37 -16.45 -3.55
C ALA A 45 -1.40 -15.08 -4.25
N GLU A 46 -2.31 -14.90 -5.21
CA GLU A 46 -2.52 -13.63 -5.92
C GLU A 46 -2.99 -12.51 -4.97
N ILE A 47 -4.04 -12.78 -4.19
CA ILE A 47 -4.56 -11.83 -3.18
C ILE A 47 -3.49 -11.44 -2.16
N MET A 48 -2.70 -12.41 -1.70
CA MET A 48 -1.61 -12.13 -0.76
C MET A 48 -0.53 -11.24 -1.36
N THR A 49 -0.17 -11.47 -2.62
CA THR A 49 0.84 -10.67 -3.30
C THR A 49 0.35 -9.23 -3.52
N GLU A 50 -0.86 -9.06 -4.01
CA GLU A 50 -1.47 -7.73 -4.21
C GLU A 50 -1.64 -7.00 -2.88
N GLY A 51 -2.13 -7.69 -1.86
CA GLY A 51 -2.30 -7.12 -0.52
C GLY A 51 -0.98 -6.67 0.10
N GLN A 52 0.10 -7.45 -0.03
CA GLN A 52 1.42 -7.05 0.45
C GLN A 52 1.96 -5.84 -0.31
N THR A 53 1.79 -5.80 -1.62
CA THR A 53 2.21 -4.66 -2.44
C THR A 53 1.46 -3.39 -2.05
N ALA A 54 0.15 -3.46 -1.87
CA ALA A 54 -0.67 -2.34 -1.44
C ALA A 54 -0.26 -1.82 -0.04
N VAL A 55 -0.01 -2.72 0.91
CA VAL A 55 0.47 -2.35 2.25
C VAL A 55 1.86 -1.71 2.19
N MET A 56 2.76 -2.24 1.36
CA MET A 56 4.10 -1.67 1.18
C MET A 56 4.04 -0.28 0.53
N MET A 57 3.23 -0.11 -0.51
CA MET A 57 3.02 1.20 -1.14
C MET A 57 2.44 2.22 -0.16
N ARG A 58 1.45 1.82 0.65
CA ARG A 58 0.86 2.69 1.67
C ARG A 58 1.86 3.07 2.76
N LYS A 59 2.70 2.12 3.19
CA LYS A 59 3.69 2.35 4.26
C LYS A 59 4.91 3.15 3.80
N HIS A 60 5.44 2.84 2.64
CA HIS A 60 6.70 3.41 2.15
C HIS A 60 6.53 4.43 1.03
N GLY A 61 5.37 4.49 0.37
CA GLY A 61 5.14 5.30 -0.82
C GLY A 61 5.41 4.51 -2.10
N ARG A 62 5.24 5.18 -3.23
CA ARG A 62 5.35 4.58 -4.58
C ARG A 62 6.75 4.69 -5.18
N HIS A 63 7.71 5.19 -4.43
CA HIS A 63 9.07 5.35 -4.93
C HIS A 63 9.79 4.01 -5.10
N HIS A 64 10.60 3.91 -6.14
CA HIS A 64 11.42 2.74 -6.42
C HIS A 64 12.80 2.81 -5.76
N ILE A 65 13.33 4.01 -5.60
CA ILE A 65 14.67 4.26 -5.07
C ILE A 65 14.62 5.44 -4.12
N ALA A 66 15.24 5.30 -2.96
CA ALA A 66 15.57 6.39 -2.05
C ALA A 66 17.08 6.50 -1.96
N VAL A 67 17.61 7.71 -2.13
CA VAL A 67 19.04 7.98 -2.07
C VAL A 67 19.28 8.97 -0.94
N SER A 68 20.29 8.71 -0.12
CA SER A 68 20.68 9.60 0.98
C SER A 68 22.17 9.96 0.89
N GLY A 69 22.54 11.09 1.51
CA GLY A 69 23.93 11.54 1.56
C GLY A 69 24.48 12.10 0.26
N ILE A 70 23.61 12.53 -0.66
CA ILE A 70 23.98 13.21 -1.91
C ILE A 70 23.85 14.73 -1.76
N SER A 71 24.58 15.48 -2.60
CA SER A 71 24.44 16.92 -2.70
C SER A 71 23.22 17.30 -3.55
N GLU A 72 22.79 18.57 -3.44
CA GLU A 72 21.68 19.13 -4.23
C GLU A 72 21.96 19.01 -5.74
N ASP A 73 23.18 19.36 -6.20
CA ASP A 73 23.60 19.21 -7.60
C ASP A 73 23.49 17.75 -8.10
N GLN A 74 23.81 16.77 -7.25
CA GLN A 74 23.67 15.36 -7.60
C GLN A 74 22.21 14.93 -7.65
N ALA A 75 21.38 15.46 -6.76
CA ALA A 75 19.94 15.22 -6.78
C ALA A 75 19.30 15.76 -8.07
N GLU A 76 19.67 16.99 -8.48
CA GLU A 76 19.20 17.57 -9.74
C GLU A 76 19.66 16.77 -10.97
N GLN A 77 20.90 16.27 -10.97
CA GLN A 77 21.38 15.42 -12.07
C GLN A 77 20.59 14.11 -12.16
N ILE A 78 20.26 13.48 -11.02
CA ILE A 78 19.45 12.27 -10.99
C ILE A 78 18.02 12.57 -11.46
N ALA A 79 17.43 13.66 -10.98
CA ALA A 79 16.10 14.10 -11.38
C ALA A 79 15.99 14.37 -12.89
N GLY A 80 17.08 14.84 -13.51
CA GLY A 80 17.15 15.10 -14.96
C GLY A 80 17.32 13.87 -15.84
N LEU A 81 17.46 12.67 -15.28
CA LEU A 81 17.56 11.44 -16.06
C LEU A 81 16.22 11.10 -16.71
N GLY A 82 16.21 10.81 -18.00
CA GLY A 82 14.99 10.48 -18.75
C GLY A 82 14.25 9.22 -18.30
N SER A 83 14.83 8.44 -17.39
CA SER A 83 14.23 7.28 -16.75
C SER A 83 13.56 7.60 -15.42
N VAL A 84 13.68 8.83 -14.93
CA VAL A 84 13.06 9.30 -13.69
C VAL A 84 11.75 10.00 -14.05
N GLU A 85 10.64 9.45 -13.64
CA GLU A 85 9.30 9.98 -13.88
C GLU A 85 8.96 11.11 -12.91
N ALA A 86 9.26 10.91 -11.63
CA ALA A 86 9.10 11.90 -10.58
C ALA A 86 10.22 11.79 -9.56
N SER A 87 10.68 12.92 -9.06
CA SER A 87 11.63 12.98 -7.97
C SER A 87 11.19 14.04 -6.97
N ALA A 88 11.42 13.78 -5.72
CA ALA A 88 11.23 14.74 -4.65
C ALA A 88 12.15 14.39 -3.49
N TRP A 89 12.49 15.38 -2.72
CA TRP A 89 13.27 15.11 -1.53
C TRP A 89 12.51 15.45 -0.25
N TYR A 90 12.90 14.78 0.80
CA TYR A 90 12.36 15.00 2.14
C TYR A 90 13.46 14.90 3.19
N ARG A 91 13.22 15.50 4.32
CA ARG A 91 14.06 15.40 5.50
C ARG A 91 13.22 15.07 6.70
N SER A 92 13.61 14.05 7.45
CA SER A 92 12.97 13.67 8.71
C SER A 92 13.74 14.23 9.90
N PHE A 93 13.00 14.55 10.96
CA PHE A 93 13.51 15.00 12.25
C PHE A 93 12.76 14.28 13.36
N GLY A 94 13.41 13.95 14.45
CA GLY A 94 12.81 13.26 15.58
C GLY A 94 12.69 11.75 15.42
N GLU A 95 13.37 11.15 14.43
CA GLU A 95 13.45 9.69 14.32
C GLU A 95 14.22 9.07 15.46
N ASP A 96 15.30 9.72 15.90
CA ASP A 96 16.00 9.31 17.11
C ASP A 96 15.19 9.69 18.36
N ILE A 97 15.14 8.77 19.29
CA ILE A 97 14.44 8.91 20.59
C ILE A 97 14.96 10.10 21.40
N TYR A 98 16.20 10.46 21.20
CA TYR A 98 16.91 11.51 21.92
C TYR A 98 16.81 12.90 21.28
N GLU A 99 16.21 13.01 20.10
CA GLU A 99 16.13 14.30 19.40
C GLU A 99 15.13 15.29 19.97
N GLY A 100 14.20 14.83 20.85
CA GLY A 100 13.38 15.72 21.67
C GLY A 100 12.34 16.56 20.92
N TYR A 101 11.78 16.09 19.80
CA TYR A 101 10.69 16.75 19.10
C TYR A 101 9.34 16.34 19.68
N GLU A 102 8.58 17.30 20.18
CA GLU A 102 7.33 17.04 20.91
C GLU A 102 6.22 18.04 20.58
N ILE A 103 4.97 17.58 20.63
CA ILE A 103 3.75 18.39 20.67
C ILE A 103 2.94 17.99 21.89
N ASN A 104 2.66 18.94 22.78
CA ASN A 104 1.92 18.70 24.03
C ASN A 104 2.51 17.54 24.87
N GLY A 105 3.83 17.46 24.97
CA GLY A 105 4.54 16.38 25.69
C GLY A 105 4.46 15.00 25.01
N LYS A 106 3.99 14.94 23.78
CA LYS A 106 3.96 13.72 22.98
C LYS A 106 5.01 13.82 21.89
N ARG A 107 5.88 12.82 21.80
CA ARG A 107 6.90 12.72 20.78
C ARG A 107 6.28 12.66 19.39
N VAL A 108 6.89 13.38 18.46
CA VAL A 108 6.50 13.44 17.05
C VAL A 108 7.71 13.29 16.16
N ILE A 109 7.48 12.84 14.94
CA ILE A 109 8.44 12.86 13.85
C ILE A 109 7.98 13.95 12.87
N LEU A 110 8.87 14.85 12.53
CA LEU A 110 8.59 15.93 11.58
C LEU A 110 9.21 15.59 10.23
N TYR A 111 8.48 15.93 9.18
CA TYR A 111 8.97 15.80 7.81
C TYR A 111 8.94 17.18 7.15
N GLY A 112 10.12 17.66 6.71
CA GLY A 112 10.21 18.71 5.73
C GLY A 112 10.24 18.04 4.36
N ALA A 113 9.23 18.27 3.53
CA ALA A 113 9.09 17.56 2.26
C ALA A 113 8.58 18.51 1.17
N GLU A 114 8.89 18.23 -0.07
CA GLU A 114 8.28 18.89 -1.21
C GLU A 114 6.83 18.42 -1.42
N GLN A 115 6.02 19.29 -2.01
CA GLN A 115 4.64 18.94 -2.31
C GLN A 115 4.54 17.73 -3.24
N THR A 116 5.46 17.58 -4.19
CA THR A 116 5.60 16.42 -5.07
C THR A 116 5.80 15.11 -4.28
N TYR A 117 6.56 15.18 -3.17
CA TYR A 117 6.72 14.02 -2.30
C TYR A 117 5.40 13.53 -1.73
N VAL A 118 4.55 14.43 -1.31
CA VAL A 118 3.26 14.12 -0.69
C VAL A 118 2.24 13.68 -1.73
N ASN A 119 2.19 14.37 -2.89
CA ASN A 119 1.22 14.13 -3.95
C ASN A 119 1.50 12.90 -4.79
N GLU A 120 2.76 12.76 -5.25
CA GLU A 120 3.10 11.80 -6.30
C GLU A 120 3.82 10.58 -5.74
N ILE A 121 4.70 10.79 -4.76
CA ILE A 121 5.52 9.70 -4.20
C ILE A 121 4.79 8.97 -3.08
N ARG A 122 4.16 9.71 -2.15
CA ARG A 122 3.39 9.11 -1.05
C ARG A 122 1.95 8.87 -1.42
N ASP A 123 1.41 9.63 -2.38
CA ASP A 123 0.02 9.52 -2.85
C ASP A 123 -0.98 9.61 -1.68
N TYR A 124 -0.72 10.55 -0.76
CA TYR A 124 -1.60 10.77 0.38
C TYR A 124 -2.88 11.49 -0.06
N GLU A 125 -4.00 11.01 0.40
CA GLU A 125 -5.22 11.80 0.40
C GLU A 125 -5.15 12.81 1.53
N TRP A 126 -5.63 14.03 1.31
CA TRP A 126 -5.61 15.06 2.33
C TRP A 126 -6.88 15.90 2.37
N GLU A 127 -7.13 16.47 3.54
CA GLU A 127 -8.12 17.50 3.81
C GLU A 127 -7.40 18.83 4.05
N GLY A 128 -7.91 19.95 3.47
CA GLY A 128 -7.31 21.26 3.65
C GLY A 128 -6.31 21.63 2.55
N MET A 129 -5.20 22.27 2.92
CA MET A 129 -4.16 22.75 2.01
C MET A 129 -2.77 22.30 2.43
N TYR A 130 -1.91 22.07 1.45
CA TYR A 130 -0.49 21.86 1.71
C TYR A 130 0.14 23.17 2.26
N PRO A 131 1.01 23.09 3.29
CA PRO A 131 1.69 24.26 3.88
C PRO A 131 2.39 25.10 2.83
N GLN A 132 2.11 26.38 2.80
CA GLN A 132 2.72 27.34 1.87
C GLN A 132 3.71 28.27 2.58
N ASN A 133 3.59 28.38 3.91
CA ASN A 133 4.39 29.27 4.72
C ASN A 133 5.17 28.49 5.79
N ASN A 134 6.26 29.08 6.27
CA ASN A 134 7.14 28.45 7.26
C ASN A 134 6.49 28.19 8.63
N ASN A 135 5.37 28.81 8.91
CA ASN A 135 4.60 28.64 10.16
C ASN A 135 3.32 27.81 9.95
N GLU A 136 3.25 27.06 8.89
CA GLU A 136 2.14 26.16 8.57
C GLU A 136 2.59 24.70 8.66
N VAL A 137 1.67 23.83 9.03
CA VAL A 137 1.94 22.40 9.15
C VAL A 137 0.74 21.57 8.75
N MET A 138 1.03 20.40 8.22
CA MET A 138 0.10 19.34 7.92
C MET A 138 0.29 18.22 8.93
N LEU A 139 -0.79 17.65 9.44
CA LEU A 139 -0.72 16.51 10.37
C LEU A 139 -1.32 15.27 9.72
N ASN A 140 -0.89 14.09 10.15
CA ASN A 140 -1.59 12.87 9.78
C ASN A 140 -2.85 12.68 10.64
N GLU A 141 -3.79 11.85 10.15
CA GLU A 141 -5.07 11.62 10.81
C GLU A 141 -4.91 11.08 12.25
N ILE A 142 -3.92 10.21 12.48
CA ILE A 142 -3.62 9.69 13.82
C ILE A 142 -3.23 10.83 14.77
N SER A 143 -2.47 11.80 14.29
CA SER A 143 -2.09 12.98 15.10
C SER A 143 -3.28 13.92 15.32
N LYS A 144 -4.15 14.10 14.33
CA LYS A 144 -5.41 14.84 14.44
C LYS A 144 -6.24 14.30 15.61
N GLU A 145 -6.53 13.01 15.59
CA GLU A 145 -7.30 12.36 16.66
C GLU A 145 -6.59 12.42 18.03
N ARG A 146 -5.29 12.11 18.03
CA ARG A 146 -4.50 12.02 19.24
C ARG A 146 -4.32 13.37 19.96
N LEU A 147 -4.25 14.47 19.20
CA LEU A 147 -4.11 15.83 19.71
C LEU A 147 -5.47 16.52 19.91
N GLY A 148 -6.53 16.04 19.26
CA GLY A 148 -7.87 16.62 19.30
C GLY A 148 -7.94 17.99 18.64
N VAL A 149 -7.24 18.17 17.52
CA VAL A 149 -7.10 19.43 16.80
C VAL A 149 -7.87 19.44 15.48
N THR A 150 -8.16 20.65 14.97
CA THR A 150 -8.88 20.88 13.72
C THR A 150 -8.11 21.84 12.81
N LEU A 151 -8.58 21.96 11.55
CA LEU A 151 -8.00 22.94 10.63
C LEU A 151 -8.08 24.37 11.18
N GLY A 152 -6.98 25.09 11.07
CA GLY A 152 -6.83 26.46 11.57
C GLY A 152 -6.38 26.55 13.02
N ASP A 153 -6.34 25.47 13.76
CA ASP A 153 -5.80 25.48 15.11
C ASP A 153 -4.29 25.73 15.13
N HIS A 154 -3.82 26.29 16.24
CA HIS A 154 -2.40 26.54 16.49
C HIS A 154 -1.82 25.44 17.39
N ILE A 155 -0.65 24.95 17.04
CA ILE A 155 0.10 24.00 17.84
C ILE A 155 1.52 24.51 18.08
N THR A 156 2.07 24.21 19.24
CA THR A 156 3.47 24.48 19.54
C THR A 156 4.28 23.20 19.40
N ILE A 157 5.27 23.24 18.51
CA ILE A 157 6.24 22.16 18.34
C ILE A 157 7.48 22.51 19.17
N HIS A 158 7.76 21.68 20.14
CA HIS A 158 9.00 21.76 20.92
C HIS A 158 10.10 21.06 20.14
N THR A 159 11.20 21.74 19.93
CA THR A 159 12.40 21.19 19.28
C THR A 159 13.59 21.31 20.22
N PRO A 160 14.71 20.63 19.96
CA PRO A 160 15.93 20.77 20.78
C PRO A 160 16.50 22.19 20.85
N ALA A 161 16.18 23.02 19.86
CA ALA A 161 16.69 24.39 19.77
C ALA A 161 15.73 25.41 20.39
N ASP A 162 14.43 25.33 20.08
CA ASP A 162 13.42 26.30 20.51
C ASP A 162 11.99 25.74 20.32
N ASN A 163 10.99 26.55 20.68
CA ASN A 163 9.58 26.26 20.50
C ASN A 163 9.04 27.09 19.33
N PHE A 164 8.36 26.44 18.42
CA PHE A 164 7.78 27.09 17.24
C PHE A 164 6.27 26.90 17.20
N GLU A 165 5.55 27.99 16.93
CA GLU A 165 4.11 27.95 16.70
C GLU A 165 3.81 27.72 15.22
N TYR A 166 2.90 26.77 14.98
CA TYR A 166 2.43 26.41 13.64
C TYR A 166 0.91 26.45 13.57
N THR A 167 0.39 26.87 12.44
CA THR A 167 -1.03 26.78 12.09
C THR A 167 -1.28 25.50 11.31
N ILE A 168 -2.29 24.74 11.67
CA ILE A 168 -2.67 23.53 10.96
C ILE A 168 -3.45 23.89 9.70
N THR A 169 -2.87 23.60 8.54
CA THR A 169 -3.48 23.89 7.23
C THR A 169 -4.07 22.67 6.56
N GLY A 170 -3.68 21.46 6.98
CA GLY A 170 -4.16 20.23 6.37
C GLY A 170 -3.98 18.99 7.24
N PHE A 171 -4.69 17.94 6.83
CA PHE A 171 -4.53 16.61 7.39
C PHE A 171 -4.32 15.61 6.25
N CYS A 172 -3.36 14.70 6.39
CA CYS A 172 -3.13 13.61 5.44
C CYS A 172 -3.58 12.26 6.04
N VAL A 173 -4.17 11.44 5.16
CA VAL A 173 -4.71 10.10 5.49
C VAL A 173 -3.74 9.00 5.05
#